data_669ba7cc611db8e92256566cd78e73b2
#
_entry.id   669ba7cc611db8e92256566cd78e73b2
#
_cell.length_a   1.000
_cell.length_b   1.000
_cell.length_c   1.000
_cell.angle_alpha   90.00
_cell.angle_beta   90.00
_cell.angle_gamma   90.00
#
_symmetry.space_group_name_H-M   'P 1'
#
loop_
_entity.id
_entity.type
_entity.pdbx_description
1 polymer ?
#
loop_
_entity_poly.entity_id
_entity_poly.type
_entity_poly.pdbx_seq_one_letter_code
_entity_poly.pdbx_strand_id
1 'polypeptide(L)'
;VRITIRARLTLLYLVVLAASFAGFFWICDIGFQRSIDTTVNGASRSNLEIVRRVIDGAAANGVPKMQRELRELSELWANGAIFEVAGPDGEWIFRSPRLASPRPAFPSNIGNELTFRTANLEQQQYRIAFQRVRVRDEEYTISVAVPTEPFDQALDNFRLTEKEFLPLLALIASLLGYWLSGRALSPVSRITHSAAKIGVQNLSQRLEVPHAQDELRQLTETLNAMLERIEFSVKRLTQFTADASHDLRTPVALIRTNAEIALRRPRTDAEYRESLSRILATSEQTTELIEKLLTLARADAGAAALRFVRVDIAPNLGEVAAKARILAVGKNISFREELLAAPAPLLVDPAALERLLMTLLDNAVKYTPEHGSILMCSSSENESLIIEIQDTGIGISEKDLPNIFERFYRADQARTGRASGAGLGLSIAKWIAEAHRGSIQAFSVVGEGSRFRVSFPLTNVPHAGLAYDQQVQHSSVSAD
;
A
#
# COMPACT_ATOMS: atom_id res chain seq x y z
N VAL A 1 20.79 10.56 -16.84
CA VAL A 1 19.59 11.40 -16.91
C VAL A 1 18.43 10.62 -16.29
N ARG A 2 17.91 11.05 -15.13
CA ARG A 2 16.74 10.41 -14.50
C ARG A 2 15.50 10.84 -15.29
N ILE A 3 14.98 9.93 -16.08
CA ILE A 3 13.73 10.11 -16.82
C ILE A 3 12.58 10.21 -15.78
N THR A 4 11.80 11.29 -15.85
CA THR A 4 10.64 11.49 -14.95
C THR A 4 9.56 10.42 -15.20
N ILE A 5 8.75 10.12 -14.19
CA ILE A 5 7.63 9.16 -14.30
C ILE A 5 6.68 9.59 -15.43
N ARG A 6 6.46 10.89 -15.62
CA ARG A 6 5.66 11.42 -16.74
C ARG A 6 6.24 11.01 -18.08
N ALA A 7 7.54 11.21 -18.30
CA ALA A 7 8.20 10.87 -19.56
C ALA A 7 8.18 9.35 -19.81
N ARG A 8 8.33 8.52 -18.78
CA ARG A 8 8.18 7.06 -18.88
C ARG A 8 6.79 6.63 -19.31
N LEU A 9 5.77 7.16 -18.68
CA LEU A 9 4.37 6.87 -19.02
C LEU A 9 4.04 7.34 -20.43
N THR A 10 4.43 8.56 -20.81
CA THR A 10 4.23 9.06 -22.17
C THR A 10 4.92 8.21 -23.20
N LEU A 11 6.17 7.77 -22.95
CA LEU A 11 6.89 6.87 -23.84
C LEU A 11 6.20 5.51 -23.96
N LEU A 12 5.74 4.93 -22.86
CA LEU A 12 5.00 3.66 -22.87
C LEU A 12 3.72 3.77 -23.69
N TYR A 13 2.93 4.82 -23.48
CA TYR A 13 1.73 5.07 -24.28
C TYR A 13 2.04 5.24 -25.75
N LEU A 14 3.10 5.97 -26.09
CA LEU A 14 3.51 6.17 -27.46
C LEU A 14 3.88 4.84 -28.13
N VAL A 15 4.63 3.99 -27.46
CA VAL A 15 5.03 2.66 -27.97
C VAL A 15 3.80 1.77 -28.18
N VAL A 16 2.91 1.69 -27.21
CA VAL A 16 1.69 0.88 -27.31
C VAL A 16 0.78 1.39 -28.42
N LEU A 17 0.62 2.71 -28.52
CA LEU A 17 -0.20 3.32 -29.55
C LEU A 17 0.40 3.11 -30.95
N ALA A 18 1.72 3.31 -31.11
CA ALA A 18 2.43 3.06 -32.38
C ALA A 18 2.30 1.60 -32.81
N ALA A 19 2.45 0.64 -31.89
CA ALA A 19 2.26 -0.78 -32.17
C ALA A 19 0.80 -1.09 -32.57
N SER A 20 -0.18 -0.48 -31.88
CA SER A 20 -1.60 -0.65 -32.22
C SER A 20 -1.95 -0.10 -33.58
N PHE A 21 -1.46 1.09 -33.93
CA PHE A 21 -1.68 1.68 -35.24
C PHE A 21 -0.96 0.88 -36.34
N ALA A 22 0.30 0.47 -36.12
CA ALA A 22 1.00 -0.37 -37.08
C ALA A 22 0.26 -1.68 -37.34
N GLY A 23 -0.27 -2.31 -36.29
CA GLY A 23 -1.12 -3.51 -36.41
C GLY A 23 -2.43 -3.24 -37.14
N PHE A 24 -3.10 -2.14 -36.85
CA PHE A 24 -4.32 -1.75 -37.53
C PHE A 24 -4.11 -1.51 -39.02
N PHE A 25 -3.10 -0.71 -39.40
CA PHE A 25 -2.80 -0.42 -40.78
C PHE A 25 -2.36 -1.67 -41.53
N TRP A 26 -1.58 -2.54 -40.91
CA TRP A 26 -1.20 -3.83 -41.52
C TRP A 26 -2.44 -4.70 -41.80
N ILE A 27 -3.42 -4.76 -40.91
CA ILE A 27 -4.67 -5.47 -41.17
C ILE A 27 -5.49 -4.81 -42.28
N CYS A 28 -5.52 -3.47 -42.33
CA CYS A 28 -6.18 -2.73 -43.39
C CYS A 28 -5.52 -2.95 -44.76
N ASP A 29 -4.20 -2.94 -44.83
CA ASP A 29 -3.46 -3.21 -46.09
C ASP A 29 -3.76 -4.63 -46.63
N ILE A 30 -3.71 -5.65 -45.76
CA ILE A 30 -4.10 -7.02 -46.13
C ILE A 30 -5.57 -7.10 -46.55
N GLY A 31 -6.45 -6.45 -45.85
CA GLY A 31 -7.89 -6.43 -46.17
C GLY A 31 -8.16 -5.77 -47.50
N PHE A 32 -7.47 -4.65 -47.79
CA PHE A 32 -7.59 -3.92 -49.03
C PHE A 32 -7.03 -4.70 -50.20
N GLN A 33 -5.85 -5.32 -50.05
CA GLN A 33 -5.27 -6.21 -51.06
C GLN A 33 -6.20 -7.38 -51.42
N ARG A 34 -6.77 -8.07 -50.41
CA ARG A 34 -7.74 -9.15 -50.63
C ARG A 34 -9.01 -8.66 -51.34
N SER A 35 -9.49 -7.46 -50.99
CA SER A 35 -10.64 -6.86 -51.63
C SER A 35 -10.37 -6.56 -53.13
N ILE A 36 -9.18 -6.03 -53.43
CA ILE A 36 -8.74 -5.81 -54.81
C ILE A 36 -8.69 -7.13 -55.58
N ASP A 37 -8.02 -8.15 -55.03
CA ASP A 37 -7.93 -9.47 -55.64
C ASP A 37 -9.29 -10.09 -55.94
N THR A 38 -10.21 -10.00 -54.98
CA THR A 38 -11.59 -10.52 -55.21
C THR A 38 -12.36 -9.73 -56.25
N THR A 39 -12.19 -8.40 -56.28
CA THR A 39 -12.86 -7.52 -57.26
C THR A 39 -12.28 -7.77 -58.66
N VAL A 40 -10.97 -7.85 -58.84
CA VAL A 40 -10.33 -8.09 -60.11
C VAL A 40 -10.63 -9.50 -60.65
N ASN A 41 -10.56 -10.51 -59.77
CA ASN A 41 -10.97 -11.88 -60.15
C ASN A 41 -12.45 -11.97 -60.51
N GLY A 42 -13.31 -11.22 -59.77
CA GLY A 42 -14.74 -11.12 -60.10
C GLY A 42 -15.00 -10.48 -61.46
N ALA A 43 -14.34 -9.35 -61.76
CA ALA A 43 -14.43 -8.68 -63.04
C ALA A 43 -13.92 -9.58 -64.19
N SER A 44 -12.79 -10.26 -63.99
CA SER A 44 -12.26 -11.20 -64.98
C SER A 44 -13.23 -12.36 -65.25
N ARG A 45 -13.84 -12.90 -64.21
CA ARG A 45 -14.87 -13.95 -64.33
C ARG A 45 -16.13 -13.46 -65.06
N SER A 46 -16.62 -12.28 -64.71
CA SER A 46 -17.81 -11.68 -65.37
C SER A 46 -17.54 -11.43 -66.86
N ASN A 47 -16.38 -10.89 -67.17
CA ASN A 47 -15.98 -10.66 -68.58
C ASN A 47 -15.83 -11.97 -69.38
N LEU A 48 -15.28 -13.02 -68.77
CA LEU A 48 -15.17 -14.34 -69.38
C LEU A 48 -16.58 -14.95 -69.67
N GLU A 49 -17.52 -14.81 -68.75
CA GLU A 49 -18.89 -15.25 -68.95
C GLU A 49 -19.61 -14.49 -70.08
N ILE A 50 -19.29 -13.20 -70.27
CA ILE A 50 -19.83 -12.41 -71.40
C ILE A 50 -19.28 -12.96 -72.73
N VAL A 51 -17.95 -13.18 -72.82
CA VAL A 51 -17.29 -13.78 -74.00
C VAL A 51 -17.91 -15.15 -74.30
N ARG A 52 -18.07 -16.00 -73.29
CA ARG A 52 -18.69 -17.33 -73.43
C ARG A 52 -20.10 -17.23 -74.02
N ARG A 53 -20.98 -16.32 -73.56
CA ARG A 53 -22.33 -16.16 -74.06
C ARG A 53 -22.34 -15.75 -75.56
N VAL A 54 -21.39 -14.89 -75.94
CA VAL A 54 -21.27 -14.49 -77.31
C VAL A 54 -20.85 -15.70 -78.21
N ILE A 55 -19.94 -16.53 -77.71
CA ILE A 55 -19.53 -17.77 -78.41
C ILE A 55 -20.73 -18.73 -78.53
N ASP A 56 -21.46 -18.95 -77.45
CA ASP A 56 -22.66 -19.82 -77.45
C ASP A 56 -23.72 -19.36 -78.45
N GLY A 57 -24.00 -18.05 -78.52
CA GLY A 57 -24.95 -17.47 -79.49
C GLY A 57 -24.47 -17.53 -80.99
N ALA A 58 -23.19 -17.30 -81.22
CA ALA A 58 -22.61 -17.22 -82.56
C ALA A 58 -22.22 -18.59 -83.11
N ALA A 59 -21.95 -19.60 -82.31
CA ALA A 59 -21.45 -20.93 -82.75
C ALA A 59 -22.41 -21.64 -83.69
N ALA A 60 -23.71 -21.33 -83.68
CA ALA A 60 -24.68 -21.89 -84.64
C ALA A 60 -24.50 -21.36 -86.07
N ASN A 61 -23.87 -20.23 -86.21
CA ASN A 61 -23.82 -19.48 -87.52
C ASN A 61 -22.42 -19.45 -88.08
N GLY A 62 -21.51 -20.24 -87.59
CA GLY A 62 -20.13 -20.41 -88.07
C GLY A 62 -19.11 -19.37 -87.62
N VAL A 63 -17.84 -19.68 -87.79
CA VAL A 63 -16.67 -18.90 -87.38
C VAL A 63 -16.72 -17.40 -87.80
N PRO A 64 -17.09 -17.06 -89.09
CA PRO A 64 -17.07 -15.66 -89.54
C PRO A 64 -18.03 -14.74 -88.76
N LYS A 65 -19.20 -15.27 -88.38
CA LYS A 65 -20.16 -14.51 -87.52
C LYS A 65 -19.68 -14.35 -86.10
N MET A 66 -19.13 -15.41 -85.59
CA MET A 66 -18.51 -15.38 -84.23
C MET A 66 -17.35 -14.34 -84.20
N GLN A 67 -16.46 -14.28 -85.20
CA GLN A 67 -15.44 -13.25 -85.23
C GLN A 67 -15.97 -11.84 -85.30
N ARG A 68 -17.11 -11.59 -85.95
CA ARG A 68 -17.72 -10.27 -86.04
C ARG A 68 -18.27 -9.85 -84.69
N GLU A 69 -19.04 -10.71 -84.02
CA GLU A 69 -19.63 -10.45 -82.73
C GLU A 69 -18.58 -10.27 -81.61
N LEU A 70 -17.49 -11.05 -81.67
CA LEU A 70 -16.38 -10.87 -80.72
C LEU A 70 -15.62 -9.55 -80.97
N ARG A 71 -15.53 -9.10 -82.23
CA ARG A 71 -14.92 -7.81 -82.61
C ARG A 71 -15.77 -6.65 -82.02
N GLU A 72 -17.07 -6.68 -82.23
CA GLU A 72 -18.00 -5.69 -81.66
C GLU A 72 -17.94 -5.65 -80.14
N LEU A 73 -17.88 -6.81 -79.48
CA LEU A 73 -17.67 -6.91 -78.08
C LEU A 73 -16.36 -6.27 -77.59
N SER A 74 -15.26 -6.51 -78.32
CA SER A 74 -13.92 -5.95 -78.02
C SER A 74 -13.91 -4.42 -78.13
N GLU A 75 -14.67 -3.84 -79.08
CA GLU A 75 -14.77 -2.39 -79.24
C GLU A 75 -15.61 -1.74 -78.11
N LEU A 76 -16.60 -2.46 -77.63
CA LEU A 76 -17.47 -1.99 -76.48
C LEU A 76 -16.72 -2.00 -75.13
N TRP A 77 -15.63 -2.73 -74.98
CA TRP A 77 -14.92 -2.81 -73.70
C TRP A 77 -14.04 -1.58 -73.48
N ALA A 78 -14.66 -0.54 -72.91
CA ALA A 78 -14.00 0.73 -72.62
C ALA A 78 -13.00 0.65 -71.46
N ASN A 79 -13.10 -0.38 -70.61
CA ASN A 79 -12.30 -0.55 -69.39
C ASN A 79 -10.90 -1.14 -69.64
N GLY A 80 -10.43 -1.23 -70.86
CA GLY A 80 -9.10 -1.72 -71.18
C GLY A 80 -8.93 -3.25 -71.09
N ALA A 81 -9.98 -3.97 -70.76
CA ALA A 81 -9.94 -5.42 -70.77
C ALA A 81 -9.74 -5.95 -72.19
N ILE A 82 -8.95 -6.97 -72.34
CA ILE A 82 -8.65 -7.63 -73.59
C ILE A 82 -8.96 -9.11 -73.48
N PHE A 83 -9.33 -9.74 -74.59
CA PHE A 83 -9.60 -11.18 -74.59
C PHE A 83 -9.14 -11.85 -75.89
N GLU A 84 -8.95 -13.14 -75.77
CA GLU A 84 -8.56 -14.02 -76.88
C GLU A 84 -9.43 -15.28 -76.81
N VAL A 85 -9.77 -15.80 -77.99
CA VAL A 85 -10.54 -17.04 -78.17
C VAL A 85 -9.82 -17.94 -79.12
N ALA A 86 -9.49 -19.15 -78.68
CA ALA A 86 -8.95 -20.18 -79.56
C ALA A 86 -10.02 -21.28 -79.74
N GLY A 87 -10.02 -21.84 -80.98
CA GLY A 87 -10.91 -22.91 -81.36
C GLY A 87 -10.44 -24.30 -80.91
N PRO A 88 -11.19 -25.37 -81.31
CA PRO A 88 -10.88 -26.76 -81.00
C PRO A 88 -9.50 -27.22 -81.44
N ASP A 89 -9.00 -26.70 -82.60
CA ASP A 89 -7.73 -27.02 -83.17
C ASP A 89 -6.59 -26.24 -82.50
N GLY A 90 -6.84 -25.42 -81.54
CA GLY A 90 -5.87 -24.52 -80.89
C GLY A 90 -5.54 -23.26 -81.73
N GLU A 91 -6.15 -23.10 -82.92
CA GLU A 91 -6.03 -21.90 -83.69
C GLU A 91 -6.87 -20.74 -83.17
N TRP A 92 -6.31 -19.51 -83.36
CA TRP A 92 -6.98 -18.32 -82.85
C TRP A 92 -8.19 -17.94 -83.76
N ILE A 93 -9.39 -17.99 -83.11
CA ILE A 93 -10.61 -17.50 -83.77
C ILE A 93 -10.67 -15.97 -83.64
N PHE A 94 -10.32 -15.45 -82.46
CA PHE A 94 -10.33 -14.00 -82.23
C PHE A 94 -9.22 -13.59 -81.32
N ARG A 95 -8.65 -12.43 -81.57
CA ARG A 95 -7.70 -11.75 -80.70
C ARG A 95 -8.00 -10.27 -80.66
N SER A 96 -8.04 -9.72 -79.45
CA SER A 96 -8.25 -8.29 -79.31
C SER A 96 -7.18 -7.47 -79.98
N PRO A 97 -7.51 -6.45 -80.86
CA PRO A 97 -6.56 -5.65 -81.59
C PRO A 97 -5.56 -4.90 -80.76
N ARG A 98 -5.84 -4.69 -79.48
CA ARG A 98 -4.97 -4.02 -78.49
C ARG A 98 -3.83 -4.90 -77.97
N LEU A 99 -3.76 -6.17 -78.39
CA LEU A 99 -2.63 -7.07 -78.06
C LEU A 99 -1.56 -6.99 -79.04
N ALA A 100 -0.47 -6.23 -78.81
CA ALA A 100 0.77 -6.24 -79.56
C ALA A 100 1.66 -7.47 -79.23
N SER A 101 2.66 -7.80 -80.06
CA SER A 101 3.60 -8.89 -79.79
C SER A 101 4.78 -8.47 -78.93
N PRO A 102 5.40 -9.33 -78.07
CA PRO A 102 5.22 -10.79 -77.96
C PRO A 102 4.16 -11.15 -76.86
N ARG A 103 3.46 -12.22 -77.17
CA ARG A 103 2.32 -12.69 -76.37
C ARG A 103 2.71 -13.77 -75.38
N PRO A 104 2.11 -13.79 -74.19
CA PRO A 104 2.24 -14.94 -73.31
C PRO A 104 1.60 -16.16 -73.98
N ALA A 105 2.39 -17.23 -74.12
CA ALA A 105 1.83 -18.49 -74.56
C ALA A 105 0.73 -18.96 -73.52
N PHE A 106 -0.34 -19.52 -74.06
CA PHE A 106 -1.29 -20.22 -73.21
C PHE A 106 -0.56 -21.26 -72.36
N PRO A 107 -0.88 -21.41 -71.11
CA PRO A 107 -0.40 -22.52 -70.27
C PRO A 107 -0.74 -23.82 -71.01
N SER A 108 0.19 -24.71 -71.11
CA SER A 108 0.01 -26.00 -71.79
C SER A 108 -1.01 -26.94 -71.14
N ASN A 109 -1.52 -26.55 -69.97
CA ASN A 109 -2.44 -27.36 -69.17
C ASN A 109 -3.64 -26.52 -68.70
N ILE A 110 -4.47 -26.00 -69.61
CA ILE A 110 -5.69 -25.30 -69.34
C ILE A 110 -6.81 -26.35 -69.14
N GLY A 111 -7.32 -26.47 -67.90
CA GLY A 111 -8.44 -27.32 -67.60
C GLY A 111 -9.78 -26.61 -67.79
N ASN A 112 -10.90 -27.32 -67.50
CA ASN A 112 -12.23 -26.76 -67.49
C ASN A 112 -12.49 -25.82 -66.28
N GLU A 113 -11.58 -25.82 -65.31
CA GLU A 113 -11.65 -24.91 -64.18
C GLU A 113 -11.04 -23.54 -64.54
N LEU A 114 -11.70 -22.48 -63.96
CA LEU A 114 -11.25 -21.12 -64.15
C LEU A 114 -9.90 -20.90 -63.42
N THR A 115 -8.87 -20.55 -64.15
CA THR A 115 -7.52 -20.33 -63.63
C THR A 115 -7.12 -18.88 -63.80
N PHE A 116 -6.50 -18.29 -62.79
CA PHE A 116 -6.04 -16.89 -62.81
C PHE A 116 -4.53 -16.85 -62.80
N ARG A 117 -3.96 -15.95 -63.62
CA ARG A 117 -2.53 -15.67 -63.67
C ARG A 117 -2.30 -14.17 -63.85
N THR A 118 -1.29 -13.63 -63.18
CA THR A 118 -0.84 -12.26 -63.40
C THR A 118 0.30 -12.26 -64.41
N ALA A 119 0.25 -11.41 -65.39
CA ALA A 119 1.33 -11.26 -66.39
C ALA A 119 1.45 -9.79 -66.80
N ASN A 120 2.69 -9.40 -67.17
CA ASN A 120 2.97 -8.08 -67.76
C ASN A 120 2.80 -8.15 -69.26
N LEU A 121 1.89 -7.33 -69.76
CA LEU A 121 1.65 -7.15 -71.19
C LEU A 121 1.90 -5.68 -71.54
N GLU A 122 2.77 -5.35 -72.44
CA GLU A 122 3.05 -3.97 -72.91
C GLU A 122 3.29 -2.96 -71.76
N GLN A 123 4.12 -3.35 -70.80
CA GLN A 123 4.45 -2.53 -69.60
C GLN A 123 3.31 -2.30 -68.62
N GLN A 124 2.19 -2.94 -68.88
CA GLN A 124 1.06 -2.92 -67.90
C GLN A 124 0.84 -4.32 -67.30
N GLN A 125 0.44 -4.36 -66.07
CA GLN A 125 0.14 -5.59 -65.35
C GLN A 125 -1.33 -5.96 -65.57
N TYR A 126 -1.55 -7.20 -65.96
CA TYR A 126 -2.88 -7.74 -66.22
C TYR A 126 -3.13 -8.97 -65.35
N ARG A 127 -4.33 -9.10 -64.89
CA ARG A 127 -4.88 -10.33 -64.33
C ARG A 127 -5.59 -11.09 -65.43
N ILE A 128 -5.09 -12.24 -65.79
CA ILE A 128 -5.57 -13.05 -66.88
C ILE A 128 -6.35 -14.23 -66.33
N ALA A 129 -7.61 -14.36 -66.71
CA ALA A 129 -8.47 -15.51 -66.46
C ALA A 129 -8.49 -16.44 -67.65
N PHE A 130 -8.21 -17.69 -67.44
CA PHE A 130 -8.22 -18.73 -68.49
C PHE A 130 -9.25 -19.80 -68.14
N GLN A 131 -10.04 -20.23 -69.15
CA GLN A 131 -10.94 -21.35 -69.02
C GLN A 131 -11.14 -22.04 -70.36
N ARG A 132 -11.18 -23.41 -70.34
CA ARG A 132 -11.64 -24.18 -71.48
C ARG A 132 -13.15 -24.39 -71.28
N VAL A 133 -13.92 -24.03 -72.27
CA VAL A 133 -15.38 -24.12 -72.28
C VAL A 133 -15.86 -24.98 -73.43
N ARG A 134 -16.81 -25.87 -73.15
CA ARG A 134 -17.44 -26.71 -74.19
C ARG A 134 -18.70 -26.05 -74.67
N VAL A 135 -18.80 -25.79 -75.91
CA VAL A 135 -19.93 -25.22 -76.61
C VAL A 135 -20.37 -26.11 -77.72
N ARG A 136 -21.55 -26.75 -77.67
CA ARG A 136 -22.10 -27.65 -78.68
C ARG A 136 -21.19 -28.83 -79.10
N ASP A 137 -20.45 -29.42 -78.36
CA ASP A 137 -19.48 -30.49 -78.63
C ASP A 137 -18.09 -30.05 -79.11
N GLU A 138 -17.84 -28.77 -79.30
CA GLU A 138 -16.51 -28.21 -79.55
C GLU A 138 -15.93 -27.54 -78.28
N GLU A 139 -14.61 -27.66 -78.11
CA GLU A 139 -13.90 -27.07 -77.00
C GLU A 139 -13.22 -25.78 -77.48
N TYR A 140 -13.58 -24.68 -76.74
CA TYR A 140 -12.94 -23.36 -76.97
C TYR A 140 -12.13 -22.98 -75.78
N THR A 141 -11.00 -22.33 -75.98
CA THR A 141 -10.21 -21.74 -74.89
C THR A 141 -10.39 -20.24 -74.89
N ILE A 142 -10.89 -19.72 -73.80
CA ILE A 142 -11.11 -18.29 -73.60
C ILE A 142 -10.09 -17.77 -72.60
N SER A 143 -9.46 -16.67 -72.95
CA SER A 143 -8.54 -15.89 -72.10
C SER A 143 -9.09 -14.47 -72.03
N VAL A 144 -9.24 -13.97 -70.83
CA VAL A 144 -9.63 -12.58 -70.56
C VAL A 144 -8.60 -11.94 -69.64
N ALA A 145 -8.02 -10.82 -70.05
CA ALA A 145 -7.07 -10.06 -69.25
C ALA A 145 -7.66 -8.71 -68.85
N VAL A 146 -7.64 -8.41 -67.58
CA VAL A 146 -8.11 -7.16 -66.98
C VAL A 146 -6.87 -6.41 -66.44
N PRO A 147 -6.70 -5.11 -66.77
CA PRO A 147 -5.58 -4.34 -66.24
C PRO A 147 -5.71 -4.13 -64.75
N THR A 148 -4.60 -4.30 -64.00
CA THR A 148 -4.55 -4.11 -62.54
C THR A 148 -4.13 -2.70 -62.16
N GLU A 149 -3.59 -1.92 -63.09
CA GLU A 149 -3.04 -0.57 -62.84
C GLU A 149 -3.96 0.37 -62.06
N PRO A 150 -5.31 0.47 -62.34
CA PRO A 150 -6.18 1.32 -61.55
C PRO A 150 -6.30 0.89 -60.08
N PHE A 151 -6.18 -0.41 -59.80
CA PHE A 151 -6.22 -0.99 -58.48
C PHE A 151 -4.90 -0.81 -57.71
N ASP A 152 -3.76 -0.96 -58.44
CA ASP A 152 -2.44 -0.71 -57.90
C ASP A 152 -2.26 0.76 -57.53
N GLN A 153 -2.72 1.69 -58.36
CA GLN A 153 -2.77 3.12 -58.04
C GLN A 153 -3.64 3.44 -56.78
N ALA A 154 -4.77 2.77 -56.64
CA ALA A 154 -5.62 2.93 -55.45
C ALA A 154 -4.91 2.45 -54.19
N LEU A 155 -4.17 1.33 -54.28
CA LEU A 155 -3.37 0.79 -53.17
C LEU A 155 -2.22 1.74 -52.80
N ASP A 156 -1.50 2.26 -53.82
CA ASP A 156 -0.42 3.21 -53.59
C ASP A 156 -0.92 4.53 -52.97
N ASN A 157 -2.05 5.05 -53.42
CA ASN A 157 -2.67 6.23 -52.84
C ASN A 157 -3.09 5.98 -51.38
N PHE A 158 -3.62 4.79 -51.09
CA PHE A 158 -3.95 4.40 -49.73
C PHE A 158 -2.70 4.40 -48.82
N ARG A 159 -1.62 3.77 -49.30
CA ARG A 159 -0.33 3.72 -48.56
C ARG A 159 0.32 5.10 -48.39
N LEU A 160 0.21 5.98 -49.37
CA LEU A 160 0.68 7.37 -49.24
C LEU A 160 -0.12 8.11 -48.17
N THR A 161 -1.43 7.95 -48.17
CA THR A 161 -2.29 8.54 -47.15
C THR A 161 -1.91 8.05 -45.74
N GLU A 162 -1.68 6.77 -45.56
CA GLU A 162 -1.20 6.20 -44.28
C GLU A 162 0.10 6.87 -43.80
N LYS A 163 1.08 7.02 -44.74
CA LYS A 163 2.38 7.62 -44.38
C LYS A 163 2.28 9.08 -43.96
N GLU A 164 1.32 9.82 -44.47
CA GLU A 164 1.10 11.22 -44.09
C GLU A 164 0.33 11.36 -42.77
N PHE A 165 -0.69 10.55 -42.56
CA PHE A 165 -1.54 10.64 -41.39
C PHE A 165 -0.93 10.02 -40.12
N LEU A 166 -0.12 8.97 -40.26
CA LEU A 166 0.48 8.26 -39.12
C LEU A 166 1.36 9.18 -38.24
N PRO A 167 2.31 9.98 -38.75
CA PRO A 167 3.11 10.86 -37.92
C PRO A 167 2.30 11.98 -37.28
N LEU A 168 1.29 12.51 -37.97
CA LEU A 168 0.40 13.52 -37.41
C LEU A 168 -0.40 12.96 -36.22
N LEU A 169 -0.94 11.78 -36.37
CA LEU A 169 -1.70 11.10 -35.33
C LEU A 169 -0.81 10.77 -34.11
N ALA A 170 0.43 10.31 -34.37
CA ALA A 170 1.41 10.05 -33.31
C ALA A 170 1.80 11.32 -32.56
N LEU A 171 1.93 12.46 -33.24
CA LEU A 171 2.20 13.75 -32.64
C LEU A 171 1.05 14.19 -31.72
N ILE A 172 -0.19 14.15 -32.21
CA ILE A 172 -1.39 14.53 -31.45
C ILE A 172 -1.52 13.63 -30.21
N ALA A 173 -1.37 12.32 -30.38
CA ALA A 173 -1.46 11.37 -29.29
C ALA A 173 -0.35 11.57 -28.24
N SER A 174 0.86 11.91 -28.69
CA SER A 174 1.99 12.24 -27.79
C SER A 174 1.69 13.48 -26.94
N LEU A 175 1.18 14.54 -27.55
CA LEU A 175 0.81 15.79 -26.86
C LEU A 175 -0.32 15.56 -25.85
N LEU A 176 -1.37 14.84 -26.27
CA LEU A 176 -2.49 14.49 -25.41
C LEU A 176 -2.06 13.60 -24.25
N GLY A 177 -1.25 12.58 -24.52
CA GLY A 177 -0.71 11.68 -23.49
C GLY A 177 0.16 12.41 -22.47
N TYR A 178 1.00 13.34 -22.93
CA TYR A 178 1.81 14.16 -22.04
C TYR A 178 0.97 15.08 -21.15
N TRP A 179 -0.04 15.74 -21.73
CA TRP A 179 -0.97 16.60 -21.00
C TRP A 179 -1.78 15.82 -19.97
N LEU A 180 -2.35 14.68 -20.37
CA LEU A 180 -3.16 13.82 -19.50
C LEU A 180 -2.34 13.24 -18.34
N SER A 181 -1.13 12.73 -18.64
CA SER A 181 -0.19 12.23 -17.63
C SER A 181 0.19 13.33 -16.63
N GLY A 182 0.40 14.56 -17.10
CA GLY A 182 0.67 15.70 -16.24
C GLY A 182 -0.48 16.02 -15.28
N ARG A 183 -1.71 15.97 -15.78
CA ARG A 183 -2.92 16.22 -14.98
C ARG A 183 -3.19 15.11 -13.96
N ALA A 184 -3.02 13.85 -14.37
CA ALA A 184 -3.22 12.68 -13.51
C ALA A 184 -2.20 12.60 -12.36
N LEU A 185 -0.94 12.99 -12.59
CA LEU A 185 0.12 12.97 -11.58
C LEU A 185 0.26 14.26 -10.76
N SER A 186 -0.49 15.31 -11.08
CA SER A 186 -0.46 16.58 -10.35
C SER A 186 -0.81 16.44 -8.86
N PRO A 187 -1.84 15.66 -8.44
CA PRO A 187 -2.16 15.48 -7.02
C PRO A 187 -1.02 14.82 -6.25
N VAL A 188 -0.37 13.80 -6.84
CA VAL A 188 0.79 13.13 -6.21
C VAL A 188 1.92 14.11 -5.93
N SER A 189 2.22 14.96 -6.90
CA SER A 189 3.25 16.00 -6.74
C SER A 189 2.90 16.99 -5.64
N ARG A 190 1.63 17.38 -5.50
CA ARG A 190 1.16 18.27 -4.42
C ARG A 190 1.29 17.61 -3.05
N ILE A 191 0.82 16.37 -2.91
CA ILE A 191 0.93 15.59 -1.66
C ILE A 191 2.40 15.47 -1.25
N THR A 192 3.29 15.07 -2.18
CA THR A 192 4.72 14.93 -1.92
C THR A 192 5.37 16.25 -1.48
N HIS A 193 5.02 17.36 -2.15
CA HIS A 193 5.57 18.66 -1.82
C HIS A 193 5.07 19.17 -0.46
N SER A 194 3.79 18.97 -0.15
CA SER A 194 3.21 19.31 1.15
C SER A 194 3.79 18.46 2.27
N ALA A 195 3.92 17.14 2.06
CA ALA A 195 4.54 16.24 3.02
C ALA A 195 6.01 16.61 3.31
N ALA A 196 6.78 17.00 2.27
CA ALA A 196 8.17 17.43 2.43
C ALA A 196 8.34 18.73 3.25
N LYS A 197 7.29 19.54 3.38
CA LYS A 197 7.29 20.76 4.19
C LYS A 197 6.95 20.50 5.66
N ILE A 198 6.35 19.35 5.95
CA ILE A 198 5.97 19.00 7.32
C ILE A 198 7.23 18.55 8.08
N GLY A 199 7.55 19.26 9.13
CA GLY A 199 8.68 18.97 10.02
C GLY A 199 8.25 19.05 11.48
N VAL A 200 9.18 18.84 12.40
CA VAL A 200 8.89 18.84 13.85
C VAL A 200 8.23 20.15 14.33
N GLN A 201 8.53 21.27 13.68
CA GLN A 201 8.01 22.59 14.07
C GLN A 201 6.56 22.85 13.63
N ASN A 202 6.06 22.09 12.66
CA ASN A 202 4.72 22.29 12.07
C ASN A 202 3.95 20.98 11.86
N LEU A 203 4.15 19.99 12.74
CA LEU A 203 3.47 18.68 12.71
C LEU A 203 1.93 18.76 12.79
N SER A 204 1.38 19.90 13.19
CA SER A 204 -0.08 20.15 13.20
C SER A 204 -0.66 20.36 11.81
N GLN A 205 0.18 20.63 10.80
CA GLN A 205 -0.30 20.71 9.43
C GLN A 205 -0.76 19.35 8.92
N ARG A 206 -1.81 19.37 8.11
CA ARG A 206 -2.34 18.16 7.46
C ARG A 206 -2.26 18.31 5.96
N LEU A 207 -2.13 17.16 5.30
CA LEU A 207 -2.21 17.07 3.85
C LEU A 207 -3.66 17.28 3.42
N GLU A 208 -3.85 18.06 2.37
CA GLU A 208 -5.17 18.30 1.78
C GLU A 208 -5.69 17.00 1.15
N VAL A 209 -6.85 16.55 1.60
CA VAL A 209 -7.47 15.31 1.11
C VAL A 209 -8.12 15.59 -0.24
N PRO A 210 -7.77 14.84 -1.31
CA PRO A 210 -8.40 14.98 -2.62
C PRO A 210 -9.91 14.70 -2.55
N HIS A 211 -10.70 15.43 -3.35
CA HIS A 211 -12.16 15.20 -3.43
C HIS A 211 -12.53 13.89 -4.14
N ALA A 212 -11.65 13.37 -5.00
CA ALA A 212 -11.85 12.08 -5.65
C ALA A 212 -11.81 10.95 -4.61
N GLN A 213 -12.72 9.98 -4.75
CA GLN A 213 -12.73 8.77 -3.91
C GLN A 213 -11.87 7.70 -4.60
N ASP A 214 -10.56 7.89 -4.58
CA ASP A 214 -9.56 7.04 -5.20
C ASP A 214 -8.46 6.64 -4.21
N GLU A 215 -7.49 5.90 -4.68
CA GLU A 215 -6.35 5.42 -3.90
C GLU A 215 -5.52 6.59 -3.34
N LEU A 216 -5.54 7.76 -3.97
CA LEU A 216 -4.82 8.94 -3.49
C LEU A 216 -5.48 9.54 -2.25
N ARG A 217 -6.80 9.48 -2.15
CA ARG A 217 -7.53 9.86 -0.94
C ARG A 217 -7.15 8.95 0.22
N GLN A 218 -7.22 7.63 0.01
CA GLN A 218 -6.87 6.65 1.05
C GLN A 218 -5.41 6.82 1.51
N LEU A 219 -4.49 7.05 0.58
CA LEU A 219 -3.09 7.34 0.90
C LEU A 219 -2.96 8.61 1.76
N THR A 220 -3.66 9.67 1.40
CA THR A 220 -3.60 10.96 2.12
C THR A 220 -4.19 10.83 3.52
N GLU A 221 -5.30 10.13 3.68
CA GLU A 221 -5.91 9.86 5.00
C GLU A 221 -4.97 9.02 5.88
N THR A 222 -4.33 7.98 5.31
CA THR A 222 -3.34 7.16 6.02
C THR A 222 -2.12 7.98 6.47
N LEU A 223 -1.61 8.85 5.59
CA LEU A 223 -0.51 9.76 5.93
C LEU A 223 -0.91 10.76 7.03
N ASN A 224 -2.12 11.32 6.97
CA ASN A 224 -2.62 12.21 8.00
C ASN A 224 -2.77 11.51 9.36
N ALA A 225 -3.26 10.28 9.38
CA ALA A 225 -3.34 9.46 10.60
C ALA A 225 -1.93 9.16 11.17
N MET A 226 -0.95 8.90 10.32
CA MET A 226 0.45 8.74 10.74
C MET A 226 1.01 10.04 11.33
N LEU A 227 0.76 11.19 10.68
CA LEU A 227 1.18 12.51 11.18
C LEU A 227 0.56 12.82 12.55
N GLU A 228 -0.70 12.49 12.76
CA GLU A 228 -1.39 12.66 14.04
C GLU A 228 -0.71 11.85 15.15
N ARG A 229 -0.37 10.59 14.86
CA ARG A 229 0.34 9.73 15.83
C ARG A 229 1.73 10.28 16.16
N ILE A 230 2.46 10.81 15.16
CA ILE A 230 3.78 11.42 15.38
C ILE A 230 3.64 12.71 16.20
N GLU A 231 2.69 13.59 15.85
CA GLU A 231 2.42 14.82 16.59
C GLU A 231 2.12 14.54 18.07
N PHE A 232 1.25 13.55 18.33
CA PHE A 232 0.91 13.13 19.68
C PHE A 232 2.14 12.62 20.43
N SER A 233 2.98 11.81 19.78
CA SER A 233 4.21 11.28 20.40
C SER A 233 5.23 12.38 20.70
N VAL A 234 5.40 13.34 19.80
CA VAL A 234 6.30 14.49 19.99
C VAL A 234 5.80 15.39 21.12
N LYS A 235 4.50 15.69 21.15
CA LYS A 235 3.91 16.47 22.25
C LYS A 235 4.13 15.80 23.61
N ARG A 236 3.89 14.49 23.70
CA ARG A 236 4.14 13.71 24.92
C ARG A 236 5.62 13.76 25.34
N LEU A 237 6.53 13.61 24.40
CA LEU A 237 7.98 13.67 24.67
C LEU A 237 8.40 15.06 25.16
N THR A 238 7.88 16.11 24.53
CA THR A 238 8.17 17.49 24.91
C THR A 238 7.65 17.79 26.32
N GLN A 239 6.42 17.38 26.62
CA GLN A 239 5.84 17.53 27.96
C GLN A 239 6.67 16.75 29.00
N PHE A 240 6.99 15.49 28.71
CA PHE A 240 7.81 14.66 29.61
C PHE A 240 9.16 15.30 29.93
N THR A 241 9.86 15.85 28.92
CA THR A 241 11.16 16.49 29.13
C THR A 241 11.05 17.80 29.91
N ALA A 242 9.98 18.57 29.70
CA ALA A 242 9.72 19.79 30.47
C ALA A 242 9.45 19.49 31.95
N ASP A 243 8.56 18.51 32.20
CA ASP A 243 8.17 18.13 33.57
C ASP A 243 9.35 17.48 34.32
N ALA A 244 10.10 16.57 33.66
CA ALA A 244 11.29 15.97 34.24
C ALA A 244 12.35 17.02 34.58
N SER A 245 12.55 18.01 33.72
CA SER A 245 13.50 19.11 33.98
C SER A 245 13.09 19.97 35.16
N HIS A 246 11.79 20.24 35.30
CA HIS A 246 11.26 21.00 36.43
C HIS A 246 11.47 20.23 37.75
N ASP A 247 11.10 18.96 37.78
CA ASP A 247 11.11 18.14 39.01
C ASP A 247 12.54 17.77 39.44
N LEU A 248 13.49 17.71 38.52
CA LEU A 248 14.91 17.55 38.85
C LEU A 248 15.57 18.84 39.33
N ARG A 249 15.14 20.01 38.85
CA ARG A 249 15.72 21.31 39.27
C ARG A 249 15.53 21.58 40.73
N THR A 250 14.36 21.25 41.29
CA THR A 250 14.00 21.53 42.68
C THR A 250 14.93 20.83 43.69
N PRO A 251 15.12 19.49 43.66
CA PRO A 251 16.02 18.82 44.59
C PRO A 251 17.49 19.23 44.41
N VAL A 252 17.92 19.45 43.17
CA VAL A 252 19.29 19.94 42.91
C VAL A 252 19.53 21.31 43.52
N ALA A 253 18.53 22.21 43.46
CA ALA A 253 18.59 23.53 44.10
C ALA A 253 18.65 23.39 45.62
N LEU A 254 17.85 22.45 46.22
CA LEU A 254 17.87 22.18 47.67
C LEU A 254 19.24 21.64 48.13
N ILE A 255 19.83 20.68 47.40
CA ILE A 255 21.18 20.15 47.67
C ILE A 255 22.19 21.29 47.69
N ARG A 256 22.15 22.12 46.65
CA ARG A 256 23.06 23.27 46.53
C ARG A 256 22.88 24.26 47.65
N THR A 257 21.62 24.63 47.96
CA THR A 257 21.30 25.57 49.07
C THR A 257 21.78 25.05 50.41
N ASN A 258 21.54 23.77 50.74
CA ASN A 258 22.02 23.17 51.98
C ASN A 258 23.56 23.16 52.06
N ALA A 259 24.25 22.88 50.93
CA ALA A 259 25.71 22.95 50.86
C ALA A 259 26.23 24.39 51.05
N GLU A 260 25.62 25.38 50.34
CA GLU A 260 25.98 26.81 50.46
C GLU A 260 25.78 27.31 51.92
N ILE A 261 24.66 26.92 52.55
CA ILE A 261 24.39 27.25 53.96
C ILE A 261 25.43 26.64 54.87
N ALA A 262 25.84 25.38 54.66
CA ALA A 262 26.85 24.71 55.46
C ALA A 262 28.24 25.38 55.32
N LEU A 263 28.58 25.89 54.13
CA LEU A 263 29.86 26.52 53.82
C LEU A 263 29.94 28.02 54.18
N ARG A 264 28.84 28.69 54.45
CA ARG A 264 28.81 30.17 54.58
C ARG A 264 29.50 30.70 55.81
N ARG A 265 29.56 29.88 56.86
CA ARG A 265 30.24 30.22 58.11
C ARG A 265 30.64 28.93 58.86
N PRO A 266 31.64 28.99 59.77
CA PRO A 266 31.95 27.85 60.66
C PRO A 266 30.68 27.48 61.46
N ARG A 267 30.45 26.18 61.62
CA ARG A 267 29.31 25.60 62.30
C ARG A 267 29.73 24.56 63.30
N THR A 268 28.83 24.16 64.19
CA THR A 268 29.06 23.02 65.09
C THR A 268 29.00 21.69 64.30
N ASP A 269 29.63 20.63 64.82
CA ASP A 269 29.55 19.29 64.23
C ASP A 269 28.10 18.81 64.05
N ALA A 270 27.21 19.13 64.98
CA ALA A 270 25.79 18.79 64.89
C ALA A 270 25.11 19.47 63.69
N GLU A 271 25.37 20.77 63.48
CA GLU A 271 24.80 21.51 62.34
C GLU A 271 25.35 21.01 61.00
N TYR A 272 26.64 20.63 60.95
CA TYR A 272 27.20 20.01 59.73
C TYR A 272 26.58 18.66 59.46
N ARG A 273 26.41 17.81 60.49
CA ARG A 273 25.73 16.51 60.33
C ARG A 273 24.30 16.66 59.85
N GLU A 274 23.54 17.61 60.40
CA GLU A 274 22.18 17.88 59.95
C GLU A 274 22.16 18.33 58.48
N SER A 275 23.02 19.25 58.08
CA SER A 275 23.10 19.71 56.69
C SER A 275 23.46 18.57 55.72
N LEU A 276 24.46 17.75 56.09
CA LEU A 276 24.87 16.58 55.32
C LEU A 276 23.75 15.52 55.24
N SER A 277 23.04 15.27 56.33
CA SER A 277 21.89 14.34 56.33
C SER A 277 20.75 14.82 55.40
N ARG A 278 20.45 16.13 55.38
CA ARG A 278 19.49 16.71 54.44
C ARG A 278 19.94 16.59 53.00
N ILE A 279 21.23 16.81 52.71
CA ILE A 279 21.81 16.63 51.37
C ILE A 279 21.69 15.17 50.96
N LEU A 280 22.06 14.23 51.82
CA LEU A 280 22.00 12.80 51.53
C LEU A 280 20.56 12.36 51.24
N ALA A 281 19.60 12.70 52.12
CA ALA A 281 18.19 12.37 51.89
C ALA A 281 17.64 12.95 50.58
N THR A 282 18.03 14.19 50.22
CA THR A 282 17.61 14.82 48.96
C THR A 282 18.27 14.16 47.76
N SER A 283 19.52 13.71 47.88
CA SER A 283 20.22 12.97 46.82
C SER A 283 19.60 11.60 46.60
N GLU A 284 19.23 10.86 47.63
CA GLU A 284 18.52 9.59 47.54
C GLU A 284 17.16 9.74 46.84
N GLN A 285 16.37 10.75 47.23
CA GLN A 285 15.11 11.09 46.57
C GLN A 285 15.31 11.42 45.07
N THR A 286 16.41 12.11 44.73
CA THR A 286 16.72 12.45 43.32
C THR A 286 17.09 11.20 42.54
N THR A 287 17.84 10.29 43.13
CA THR A 287 18.18 9.00 42.50
C THR A 287 16.93 8.18 42.24
N GLU A 288 16.03 8.08 43.20
CA GLU A 288 14.73 7.39 43.03
C GLU A 288 13.88 8.02 41.90
N LEU A 289 13.85 9.35 41.82
CA LEU A 289 13.16 10.07 40.74
C LEU A 289 13.74 9.72 39.38
N ILE A 290 15.08 9.72 39.24
CA ILE A 290 15.77 9.37 37.99
C ILE A 290 15.43 7.93 37.60
N GLU A 291 15.44 6.98 38.50
CA GLU A 291 15.08 5.59 38.23
C GLU A 291 13.62 5.44 37.75
N LYS A 292 12.69 6.19 38.35
CA LYS A 292 11.29 6.26 37.89
C LYS A 292 11.17 6.80 36.47
N LEU A 293 11.91 7.87 36.16
CA LEU A 293 11.95 8.46 34.81
C LEU A 293 12.53 7.49 33.78
N LEU A 294 13.64 6.82 34.10
CA LEU A 294 14.25 5.83 33.24
C LEU A 294 13.34 4.63 32.97
N THR A 295 12.59 4.21 34.00
CA THR A 295 11.60 3.13 33.85
C THR A 295 10.52 3.51 32.85
N LEU A 296 9.95 4.72 32.95
CA LEU A 296 8.93 5.21 32.02
C LEU A 296 9.49 5.41 30.60
N ALA A 297 10.70 5.93 30.47
CA ALA A 297 11.34 6.10 29.18
C ALA A 297 11.57 4.75 28.45
N ARG A 298 12.01 3.73 29.19
CA ARG A 298 12.16 2.36 28.66
C ARG A 298 10.80 1.73 28.30
N ALA A 299 9.79 1.99 29.11
CA ALA A 299 8.42 1.55 28.86
C ALA A 299 7.86 2.11 27.54
N ASP A 300 8.05 3.41 27.29
CA ASP A 300 7.61 4.08 26.07
C ASP A 300 8.34 3.59 24.81
N ALA A 301 9.63 3.30 24.97
CA ALA A 301 10.45 2.75 23.88
C ALA A 301 10.13 1.28 23.57
N GLY A 302 9.23 0.63 24.32
CA GLY A 302 9.01 -0.82 24.25
C GLY A 302 10.26 -1.64 24.65
N ALA A 303 11.24 -0.98 25.27
CA ALA A 303 12.55 -1.56 25.61
C ALA A 303 12.63 -2.02 27.08
N ALA A 304 11.52 -1.95 27.83
CA ALA A 304 11.46 -2.46 29.18
C ALA A 304 11.42 -3.99 29.14
N ALA A 305 12.56 -4.62 29.35
CA ALA A 305 12.68 -6.08 29.41
C ALA A 305 12.09 -6.59 30.73
N LEU A 306 10.80 -6.92 30.76
CA LEU A 306 10.18 -7.65 31.85
C LEU A 306 10.56 -9.13 31.77
N ARG A 307 10.94 -9.72 32.90
CA ARG A 307 11.26 -11.14 33.00
C ARG A 307 10.05 -11.93 33.45
N PHE A 308 9.22 -12.35 32.54
CA PHE A 308 8.03 -13.13 32.85
C PHE A 308 8.43 -14.54 33.29
N VAL A 309 8.07 -14.89 34.50
CA VAL A 309 8.21 -16.24 35.06
C VAL A 309 6.88 -16.70 35.64
N ARG A 310 6.64 -17.99 35.63
CA ARG A 310 5.43 -18.56 36.22
C ARG A 310 5.70 -18.78 37.71
N VAL A 311 5.06 -18.02 38.53
CA VAL A 311 5.23 -18.07 40.00
C VAL A 311 3.87 -18.24 40.71
N ASP A 312 3.86 -18.89 41.85
CA ASP A 312 2.75 -18.79 42.76
C ASP A 312 2.79 -17.42 43.43
N ILE A 313 1.75 -16.60 43.21
CA ILE A 313 1.72 -15.23 43.68
C ILE A 313 1.40 -15.09 45.16
N ALA A 314 0.82 -16.10 45.80
CA ALA A 314 0.39 -16.01 47.21
C ALA A 314 1.57 -15.67 48.16
N PRO A 315 2.75 -16.31 48.07
CA PRO A 315 3.91 -15.91 48.89
C PRO A 315 4.36 -14.48 48.67
N ASN A 316 4.39 -14.04 47.39
CA ASN A 316 4.81 -12.67 47.06
C ASN A 316 3.86 -11.63 47.62
N LEU A 317 2.54 -11.89 47.63
CA LEU A 317 1.56 -10.99 48.25
C LEU A 317 1.79 -10.91 49.74
N GLY A 318 2.10 -12.03 50.44
CA GLY A 318 2.43 -12.06 51.84
C GLY A 318 3.66 -11.23 52.21
N GLU A 319 4.74 -11.31 51.38
CA GLU A 319 5.95 -10.51 51.57
C GLU A 319 5.65 -9.00 51.42
N VAL A 320 4.88 -8.63 50.39
CA VAL A 320 4.48 -7.25 50.14
C VAL A 320 3.61 -6.73 51.31
N ALA A 321 2.66 -7.52 51.79
CA ALA A 321 1.81 -7.18 52.96
C ALA A 321 2.66 -6.98 54.22
N ALA A 322 3.67 -7.83 54.46
CA ALA A 322 4.57 -7.67 55.59
C ALA A 322 5.37 -6.35 55.55
N LYS A 323 5.88 -5.96 54.36
CA LYS A 323 6.55 -4.67 54.14
C LYS A 323 5.58 -3.48 54.40
N ALA A 324 4.39 -3.56 53.86
CA ALA A 324 3.35 -2.53 54.02
C ALA A 324 2.94 -2.36 55.50
N ARG A 325 2.85 -3.47 56.26
CA ARG A 325 2.54 -3.45 57.70
C ARG A 325 3.60 -2.66 58.47
N ILE A 326 4.89 -2.82 58.16
CA ILE A 326 5.95 -2.06 58.80
C ILE A 326 5.76 -0.54 58.59
N LEU A 327 5.48 -0.16 57.32
CA LEU A 327 5.23 1.25 56.97
C LEU A 327 4.00 1.82 57.70
N ALA A 328 2.90 1.07 57.76
CA ALA A 328 1.67 1.47 58.42
C ALA A 328 1.85 1.65 59.91
N VAL A 329 2.54 0.73 60.60
CA VAL A 329 2.86 0.82 62.03
C VAL A 329 3.67 2.08 62.32
N GLY A 330 4.64 2.43 61.47
CA GLY A 330 5.44 3.66 61.63
C GLY A 330 4.62 4.95 61.58
N LYS A 331 3.37 4.91 61.12
CA LYS A 331 2.45 6.06 61.05
C LYS A 331 1.17 5.86 61.92
N ASN A 332 1.14 4.88 62.83
CA ASN A 332 -0.03 4.53 63.64
C ASN A 332 -1.29 4.21 62.79
N ILE A 333 -1.16 3.55 61.66
CA ILE A 333 -2.25 3.13 60.76
C ILE A 333 -2.53 1.64 61.00
N SER A 334 -3.82 1.27 61.10
CA SER A 334 -4.24 -0.14 61.21
C SER A 334 -4.11 -0.80 59.83
N PHE A 335 -3.29 -1.86 59.71
CA PHE A 335 -3.14 -2.63 58.46
C PHE A 335 -3.78 -4.01 58.64
N ARG A 336 -4.65 -4.38 57.68
CA ARG A 336 -5.31 -5.69 57.61
C ARG A 336 -5.02 -6.31 56.23
N GLU A 337 -4.92 -7.63 56.20
CA GLU A 337 -4.76 -8.37 54.99
C GLU A 337 -5.75 -9.56 54.92
N GLU A 338 -6.36 -9.74 53.75
CA GLU A 338 -7.28 -10.83 53.42
C GLU A 338 -6.81 -11.44 52.09
N LEU A 339 -5.77 -12.26 52.16
CA LEU A 339 -5.11 -12.81 50.97
C LEU A 339 -5.62 -14.20 50.65
N LEU A 340 -5.64 -14.56 49.36
CA LEU A 340 -5.95 -15.89 48.87
C LEU A 340 -5.02 -16.93 49.54
N ALA A 341 -5.62 -17.96 50.16
CA ALA A 341 -4.91 -19.07 50.76
C ALA A 341 -4.53 -20.16 49.72
N ALA A 342 -5.21 -20.19 48.57
CA ALA A 342 -4.96 -21.15 47.50
C ALA A 342 -3.82 -20.70 46.56
N PRO A 343 -2.98 -21.62 46.05
CA PRO A 343 -1.99 -21.30 45.06
C PRO A 343 -2.60 -20.62 43.82
N ALA A 344 -2.05 -19.49 43.40
CA ALA A 344 -2.50 -18.73 42.25
C ALA A 344 -1.31 -18.57 41.28
N PRO A 345 -1.07 -19.55 40.38
CA PRO A 345 0.02 -19.47 39.43
C PRO A 345 -0.26 -18.38 38.39
N LEU A 346 0.67 -17.42 38.28
CA LEU A 346 0.57 -16.29 37.39
C LEU A 346 1.88 -16.13 36.60
N LEU A 347 1.79 -15.76 35.32
CA LEU A 347 2.95 -15.44 34.50
C LEU A 347 3.25 -13.95 34.63
N VAL A 348 4.22 -13.60 35.47
CA VAL A 348 4.55 -12.21 35.80
C VAL A 348 6.06 -12.00 35.94
N ASP A 349 6.46 -10.75 35.95
CA ASP A 349 7.75 -10.32 36.50
C ASP A 349 7.53 -9.99 37.99
N PRO A 350 8.10 -10.81 38.93
CA PRO A 350 7.83 -10.63 40.37
C PRO A 350 8.31 -9.28 40.92
N ALA A 351 9.45 -8.77 40.40
CA ALA A 351 10.00 -7.49 40.85
C ALA A 351 9.15 -6.30 40.37
N ALA A 352 8.64 -6.37 39.13
CA ALA A 352 7.72 -5.35 38.62
C ALA A 352 6.38 -5.38 39.35
N LEU A 353 5.85 -6.56 39.64
CA LEU A 353 4.60 -6.71 40.39
C LEU A 353 4.76 -6.19 41.83
N GLU A 354 5.85 -6.54 42.52
CA GLU A 354 6.16 -6.00 43.85
C GLU A 354 6.20 -4.47 43.82
N ARG A 355 6.87 -3.89 42.80
CA ARG A 355 6.96 -2.43 42.62
C ARG A 355 5.58 -1.78 42.42
N LEU A 356 4.69 -2.41 41.67
CA LEU A 356 3.31 -1.94 41.46
C LEU A 356 2.57 -1.91 42.81
N LEU A 357 2.57 -3.03 43.53
CA LEU A 357 1.84 -3.17 44.78
C LEU A 357 2.40 -2.22 45.86
N MET A 358 3.72 -2.15 46.02
CA MET A 358 4.36 -1.21 46.92
C MET A 358 4.04 0.24 46.60
N THR A 359 3.96 0.60 45.32
CA THR A 359 3.55 1.97 44.91
C THR A 359 2.13 2.31 45.38
N LEU A 360 1.19 1.37 45.30
CA LEU A 360 -0.18 1.58 45.75
C LEU A 360 -0.26 1.63 47.27
N LEU A 361 0.49 0.76 47.95
CA LEU A 361 0.55 0.72 49.42
C LEU A 361 1.25 1.94 50.01
N ASP A 362 2.32 2.41 49.42
CA ASP A 362 2.97 3.67 49.82
C ASP A 362 2.02 4.87 49.67
N ASN A 363 1.24 4.92 48.61
CA ASN A 363 0.20 5.93 48.44
C ASN A 363 -0.86 5.80 49.54
N ALA A 364 -1.36 4.61 49.82
CA ALA A 364 -2.32 4.37 50.87
C ALA A 364 -1.81 4.84 52.23
N VAL A 365 -0.57 4.46 52.61
CA VAL A 365 0.08 4.91 53.86
C VAL A 365 0.26 6.43 53.89
N LYS A 366 0.68 7.01 52.76
CA LYS A 366 0.97 8.43 52.64
C LYS A 366 -0.29 9.31 52.87
N TYR A 367 -1.41 8.93 52.27
CA TYR A 367 -2.65 9.71 52.25
C TYR A 367 -3.66 9.33 53.33
N THR A 368 -3.45 8.24 54.08
CA THR A 368 -4.25 7.89 55.25
C THR A 368 -3.73 8.66 56.44
N PRO A 369 -4.59 9.35 57.22
CA PRO A 369 -4.22 10.02 58.46
C PRO A 369 -3.83 9.00 59.54
N GLU A 370 -3.19 9.47 60.62
CA GLU A 370 -2.95 8.66 61.82
C GLU A 370 -4.29 8.08 62.34
N HIS A 371 -4.24 6.85 62.86
CA HIS A 371 -5.40 6.07 63.31
C HIS A 371 -6.40 5.64 62.21
N GLY A 372 -6.06 5.89 60.92
CA GLY A 372 -6.82 5.33 59.81
C GLY A 372 -6.56 3.83 59.59
N SER A 373 -7.15 3.27 58.55
CA SER A 373 -6.99 1.84 58.22
C SER A 373 -6.67 1.62 56.74
N ILE A 374 -5.90 0.57 56.48
CA ILE A 374 -5.59 0.07 55.15
C ILE A 374 -5.93 -1.41 55.10
N LEU A 375 -6.68 -1.83 54.09
CA LEU A 375 -7.01 -3.23 53.77
C LEU A 375 -6.39 -3.64 52.45
N MET A 376 -5.62 -4.72 52.48
CA MET A 376 -5.14 -5.38 51.25
C MET A 376 -5.86 -6.71 51.11
N CYS A 377 -6.63 -6.91 50.06
CA CYS A 377 -7.30 -8.17 49.78
C CYS A 377 -6.95 -8.71 48.39
N SER A 378 -7.03 -10.01 48.25
CA SER A 378 -6.89 -10.68 46.95
C SER A 378 -7.97 -11.74 46.79
N SER A 379 -8.55 -11.81 45.59
CA SER A 379 -9.58 -12.79 45.20
C SER A 379 -9.35 -13.29 43.78
N SER A 380 -10.00 -14.40 43.46
CA SER A 380 -10.03 -14.91 42.08
C SER A 380 -11.46 -14.81 41.59
N GLU A 381 -11.68 -14.00 40.53
CA GLU A 381 -12.98 -13.78 39.90
C GLU A 381 -12.84 -13.90 38.37
N ASN A 382 -13.74 -14.63 37.73
CA ASN A 382 -13.79 -14.73 36.25
C ASN A 382 -12.45 -15.00 35.59
N GLU A 383 -11.71 -16.01 36.07
CA GLU A 383 -10.36 -16.35 35.57
C GLU A 383 -9.33 -15.22 35.68
N SER A 384 -9.54 -14.29 36.56
CA SER A 384 -8.61 -13.18 36.86
C SER A 384 -8.27 -13.17 38.33
N LEU A 385 -7.01 -12.92 38.65
CA LEU A 385 -6.57 -12.56 39.99
C LEU A 385 -6.86 -11.08 40.19
N ILE A 386 -7.60 -10.76 41.24
CA ILE A 386 -7.91 -9.39 41.62
C ILE A 386 -7.17 -9.09 42.92
N ILE A 387 -6.48 -7.96 42.95
CA ILE A 387 -5.82 -7.42 44.15
C ILE A 387 -6.41 -6.03 44.41
N GLU A 388 -6.94 -5.82 45.59
CA GLU A 388 -7.50 -4.54 46.01
C GLU A 388 -6.73 -3.99 47.21
N ILE A 389 -6.46 -2.69 47.16
CA ILE A 389 -5.88 -1.93 48.27
C ILE A 389 -6.86 -0.79 48.56
N GLN A 390 -7.45 -0.84 49.75
CA GLN A 390 -8.42 0.14 50.23
C GLN A 390 -7.82 0.89 51.40
N ASP A 391 -7.96 2.22 51.41
CA ASP A 391 -7.54 3.12 52.47
C ASP A 391 -8.71 3.99 52.95
N THR A 392 -8.62 4.47 54.20
CA THR A 392 -9.53 5.45 54.78
C THR A 392 -8.90 6.84 54.81
N GLY A 393 -8.22 7.18 53.69
CA GLY A 393 -7.49 8.43 53.54
C GLY A 393 -8.37 9.61 53.14
N ILE A 394 -7.73 10.67 52.70
CA ILE A 394 -8.39 11.92 52.29
C ILE A 394 -9.33 11.76 51.09
N GLY A 395 -9.20 10.64 50.36
CA GLY A 395 -9.93 10.41 49.11
C GLY A 395 -9.45 11.28 47.95
N ILE A 396 -10.05 11.04 46.78
CA ILE A 396 -9.74 11.70 45.53
C ILE A 396 -11.03 12.30 44.97
N SER A 397 -10.97 13.53 44.46
CA SER A 397 -12.14 14.16 43.87
C SER A 397 -12.54 13.48 42.55
N GLU A 398 -13.83 13.48 42.24
CA GLU A 398 -14.35 12.94 40.98
C GLU A 398 -13.69 13.60 39.74
N LYS A 399 -13.34 14.87 39.84
CA LYS A 399 -12.64 15.64 38.81
C LYS A 399 -11.20 15.13 38.57
N ASP A 400 -10.53 14.68 39.64
CA ASP A 400 -9.13 14.24 39.58
C ASP A 400 -9.01 12.76 39.17
N LEU A 401 -9.99 11.90 39.50
CA LEU A 401 -9.99 10.46 39.28
C LEU A 401 -9.58 10.04 37.86
N PRO A 402 -10.05 10.66 36.75
CA PRO A 402 -9.64 10.28 35.40
C PRO A 402 -8.16 10.50 35.13
N ASN A 403 -7.53 11.43 35.87
CA ASN A 403 -6.20 11.91 35.56
C ASN A 403 -5.10 11.36 36.48
N ILE A 404 -5.46 10.66 37.57
CA ILE A 404 -4.46 10.21 38.58
C ILE A 404 -3.41 9.25 38.06
N PHE A 405 -3.67 8.59 36.93
CA PHE A 405 -2.73 7.69 36.26
C PHE A 405 -1.87 8.40 35.20
N GLU A 406 -2.14 9.70 34.95
CA GLU A 406 -1.30 10.51 34.05
C GLU A 406 0.03 10.85 34.75
N ARG A 407 1.08 10.97 33.96
CA ARG A 407 2.44 11.29 34.45
C ARG A 407 2.48 12.68 35.03
N PHE A 408 3.20 12.83 36.15
CA PHE A 408 3.35 14.09 36.87
C PHE A 408 2.03 14.69 37.40
N TYR A 409 0.91 13.97 37.24
CA TYR A 409 -0.37 14.43 37.77
C TYR A 409 -0.42 14.33 39.29
N ARG A 410 -0.89 15.39 39.92
CA ARG A 410 -1.12 15.45 41.35
C ARG A 410 -2.42 16.23 41.62
N ALA A 411 -3.33 15.64 42.37
CA ALA A 411 -4.55 16.31 42.80
C ALA A 411 -4.24 17.56 43.65
N ASP A 412 -5.05 18.59 43.54
CA ASP A 412 -4.81 19.90 44.20
C ASP A 412 -4.63 19.77 45.70
N GLN A 413 -5.39 18.88 46.34
CA GLN A 413 -5.25 18.59 47.78
C GLN A 413 -3.89 17.97 48.17
N ALA A 414 -3.30 17.22 47.25
CA ALA A 414 -1.96 16.61 47.42
C ALA A 414 -0.82 17.62 47.18
N ARG A 415 -1.09 18.76 46.51
CA ARG A 415 -0.11 19.85 46.28
C ARG A 415 0.08 20.74 47.51
N THR A 416 -0.97 20.96 48.30
CA THR A 416 -0.95 21.83 49.47
C THR A 416 -0.44 21.13 50.73
N GLY A 417 -0.42 19.79 50.78
CA GLY A 417 0.07 18.99 51.89
C GLY A 417 1.59 18.75 51.85
N ARG A 418 2.17 18.38 53.04
CA ARG A 418 3.59 17.96 53.19
C ARG A 418 3.94 16.66 52.41
N ALA A 419 3.02 16.13 51.59
CA ALA A 419 3.19 14.88 50.90
C ALA A 419 4.10 15.05 49.66
N SER A 420 5.38 14.67 49.79
CA SER A 420 6.39 14.67 48.71
C SER A 420 6.06 13.58 47.68
N GLY A 421 6.28 13.88 46.37
CA GLY A 421 6.23 12.88 45.27
C GLY A 421 6.02 13.52 43.94
N ALA A 422 6.73 13.02 42.90
CA ALA A 422 6.77 13.56 41.55
C ALA A 422 5.54 13.18 40.68
N GLY A 423 4.51 12.52 41.22
CA GLY A 423 3.33 12.11 40.41
C GLY A 423 3.60 11.01 39.37
N LEU A 424 4.68 10.24 39.55
CA LEU A 424 5.07 9.18 38.62
C LEU A 424 4.69 7.77 39.04
N GLY A 425 4.34 7.59 40.36
CA GLY A 425 4.07 6.26 40.92
C GLY A 425 2.89 5.56 40.25
N LEU A 426 1.74 6.21 40.22
CA LEU A 426 0.52 5.60 39.64
C LEU A 426 0.62 5.37 38.13
N SER A 427 1.33 6.20 37.38
CA SER A 427 1.57 5.97 35.97
C SER A 427 2.49 4.76 35.73
N ILE A 428 3.47 4.53 36.60
CA ILE A 428 4.31 3.31 36.58
C ILE A 428 3.46 2.09 36.93
N ALA A 429 2.64 2.17 37.97
CA ALA A 429 1.74 1.09 38.37
C ALA A 429 0.79 0.69 37.22
N LYS A 430 0.19 1.67 36.57
CA LYS A 430 -0.65 1.44 35.37
C LYS A 430 0.12 0.75 34.25
N TRP A 431 1.31 1.25 33.91
CA TRP A 431 2.13 0.63 32.89
C TRP A 431 2.49 -0.83 33.25
N ILE A 432 2.88 -1.10 34.51
CA ILE A 432 3.17 -2.47 34.93
C ILE A 432 1.95 -3.37 34.78
N ALA A 433 0.76 -2.92 35.24
CA ALA A 433 -0.48 -3.68 35.08
C ALA A 433 -0.77 -4.00 33.61
N GLU A 434 -0.71 -3.00 32.73
CA GLU A 434 -0.95 -3.15 31.29
C GLU A 434 0.09 -4.06 30.61
N ALA A 435 1.36 -3.95 30.99
CA ALA A 435 2.43 -4.81 30.48
C ALA A 435 2.24 -6.28 30.85
N HIS A 436 1.56 -6.55 31.97
CA HIS A 436 1.13 -7.89 32.40
C HIS A 436 -0.27 -8.27 31.88
N ARG A 437 -0.82 -7.53 30.91
CA ARG A 437 -2.18 -7.73 30.34
C ARG A 437 -3.30 -7.60 31.39
N GLY A 438 -2.98 -6.96 32.49
CA GLY A 438 -3.92 -6.61 33.53
C GLY A 438 -4.52 -5.22 33.34
N SER A 439 -5.29 -4.80 34.29
CA SER A 439 -5.83 -3.45 34.37
C SER A 439 -5.74 -2.92 35.78
N ILE A 440 -5.74 -1.59 35.95
CA ILE A 440 -5.82 -0.91 37.23
C ILE A 440 -6.96 0.09 37.19
N GLN A 441 -7.76 0.12 38.26
CA GLN A 441 -8.89 1.02 38.44
C GLN A 441 -8.83 1.65 39.83
N ALA A 442 -9.36 2.86 39.92
CA ALA A 442 -9.45 3.56 41.20
C ALA A 442 -10.91 3.99 41.47
N PHE A 443 -11.35 3.79 42.68
CA PHE A 443 -12.64 4.22 43.20
C PHE A 443 -12.36 5.04 44.46
N SER A 444 -12.93 6.23 44.57
CA SER A 444 -12.64 7.09 45.72
C SER A 444 -13.76 8.08 45.96
N VAL A 445 -13.96 8.42 47.24
CA VAL A 445 -14.85 9.46 47.68
C VAL A 445 -14.08 10.37 48.66
N VAL A 446 -14.16 11.68 48.45
CA VAL A 446 -13.44 12.66 49.29
C VAL A 446 -13.88 12.52 50.73
N GLY A 447 -12.93 12.34 51.65
CA GLY A 447 -13.16 12.16 53.08
C GLY A 447 -13.46 10.73 53.50
N GLU A 448 -13.71 9.79 52.60
CA GLU A 448 -13.99 8.38 52.93
C GLU A 448 -12.80 7.45 52.59
N GLY A 449 -11.92 7.89 51.69
CA GLY A 449 -10.75 7.15 51.29
C GLY A 449 -10.74 6.70 49.80
N SER A 450 -9.85 5.79 49.45
CA SER A 450 -9.68 5.29 48.09
C SER A 450 -9.57 3.78 48.08
N ARG A 451 -9.96 3.18 46.92
CA ARG A 451 -9.80 1.77 46.62
C ARG A 451 -9.17 1.63 45.23
N PHE A 452 -8.01 1.04 45.20
CA PHE A 452 -7.33 0.68 43.96
C PHE A 452 -7.50 -0.82 43.69
N ARG A 453 -8.03 -1.15 42.52
CA ARG A 453 -8.27 -2.53 42.07
C ARG A 453 -7.35 -2.84 40.89
N VAL A 454 -6.55 -3.87 41.03
CA VAL A 454 -5.67 -4.39 39.96
C VAL A 454 -6.15 -5.78 39.59
N SER A 455 -6.31 -6.06 38.33
CA SER A 455 -6.71 -7.37 37.81
C SER A 455 -5.66 -7.93 36.85
N PHE A 456 -5.37 -9.24 37.01
CA PHE A 456 -4.46 -9.99 36.12
C PHE A 456 -5.16 -11.25 35.64
N PRO A 457 -5.16 -11.53 34.30
CA PRO A 457 -5.75 -12.77 33.79
C PRO A 457 -4.91 -13.99 34.21
N LEU A 458 -5.56 -15.02 34.76
CA LEU A 458 -4.90 -16.28 35.18
C LEU A 458 -4.49 -17.13 33.98
N THR A 459 -5.13 -16.97 32.82
CA THR A 459 -4.81 -17.62 31.55
C THR A 459 -3.88 -16.75 30.70
N ASN A 460 -2.62 -16.66 31.08
CA ASN A 460 -1.65 -15.83 30.35
C ASN A 460 -0.89 -16.69 29.31
N VAL A 461 -1.39 -16.74 28.05
CA VAL A 461 -0.64 -17.27 26.92
C VAL A 461 0.20 -16.14 26.31
N PRO A 462 1.53 -16.26 26.23
CA PRO A 462 2.35 -15.21 25.60
C PRO A 462 1.98 -15.05 24.13
N HIS A 463 1.68 -13.80 23.69
CA HIS A 463 1.69 -13.51 22.24
C HIS A 463 3.12 -13.51 21.73
N ALA A 464 3.34 -14.23 20.63
CA ALA A 464 4.59 -14.26 19.87
C ALA A 464 4.94 -12.83 19.42
N GLY A 465 5.85 -12.18 20.12
CA GLY A 465 6.30 -10.80 19.84
C GLY A 465 7.37 -10.28 20.78
N LEU A 466 7.58 -10.96 21.91
CA LEU A 466 8.70 -10.67 22.82
C LEU A 466 9.63 -11.88 22.81
N ALA A 467 10.87 -11.67 22.42
CA ALA A 467 11.91 -12.71 22.30
C ALA A 467 11.96 -13.58 23.57
N TYR A 468 11.52 -14.80 23.42
CA TYR A 468 11.66 -15.82 24.46
C TYR A 468 13.09 -16.34 24.34
N ASP A 469 13.94 -15.99 25.28
CA ASP A 469 15.30 -16.52 25.41
C ASP A 469 15.20 -18.00 25.87
N GLN A 470 15.11 -18.91 24.88
CA GLN A 470 15.23 -20.36 25.10
C GLN A 470 16.70 -20.77 25.23
N GLN A 471 17.43 -20.21 26.17
CA GLN A 471 18.81 -20.63 26.48
C GLN A 471 19.03 -20.87 27.97
N VAL A 472 18.24 -21.72 28.60
CA VAL A 472 18.69 -22.40 29.86
C VAL A 472 17.97 -23.74 29.97
N GLN A 473 18.27 -24.69 29.11
CA GLN A 473 18.03 -26.15 29.39
C GLN A 473 18.83 -27.07 28.47
N HIS A 474 20.11 -26.84 28.30
CA HIS A 474 21.02 -27.90 27.80
C HIS A 474 22.46 -27.68 28.33
N SER A 475 22.62 -27.77 29.66
CA SER A 475 23.95 -27.95 30.23
C SER A 475 23.88 -28.74 31.58
N SER A 476 23.27 -29.89 31.50
CA SER A 476 23.47 -30.92 32.55
C SER A 476 23.09 -32.28 32.03
N VAL A 477 23.81 -32.82 31.07
CA VAL A 477 24.02 -34.28 30.83
C VAL A 477 25.19 -34.40 29.85
N SER A 478 26.40 -34.40 30.37
CA SER A 478 27.52 -35.19 29.85
C SER A 478 28.72 -34.99 30.76
N ALA A 479 28.72 -35.72 31.86
CA ALA A 479 29.93 -36.13 32.55
C ALA A 479 29.62 -37.50 33.13
N ASP A 480 29.90 -38.51 32.32
CA ASP A 480 30.47 -39.82 32.68
C ASP A 480 31.00 -40.45 31.38
#